data_d6265d7c16664a8efba720a3f6b2a925
#
_entry.id   d6265d7c16664a8efba720a3f6b2a925
#
_cell.length_a   1.000
_cell.length_b   1.000
_cell.length_c   1.000
_cell.angle_alpha   90.00
_cell.angle_beta   90.00
_cell.angle_gamma   90.00
#
_symmetry.space_group_name_H-M   'P 1'
#
loop_
_entity.id
_entity.type
_entity.pdbx_description
1 polymer ?
#
loop_
_entity_poly.entity_id
_entity_poly.type
_entity_poly.pdbx_seq_one_letter_code
_entity_poly.pdbx_strand_id
1 'polypeptide(L)'
;MECVSTVRYAIIINGFASNFFVAGRGLRQGCSLSPLLLILVMDGLSLKIRKVMSTSKFEALKISSRVTVSHSFFVDDILLMGMVNMIKWLSLSLLIKNFGVATRLVQNE
;
A
#
# COMPACT_ATOMS: atom_id res chain seq x y z
N MET A 1 14.86 -12.12 0.14
CA MET A 1 14.28 -11.08 1.04
C MET A 1 14.73 -11.19 2.51
N GLU A 2 15.91 -11.70 2.72
CA GLU A 2 16.44 -11.89 4.09
C GLU A 2 16.65 -10.57 4.84
N CYS A 3 17.03 -9.50 4.15
CA CYS A 3 17.23 -8.18 4.76
C CYS A 3 16.00 -7.55 5.46
N VAL A 4 14.81 -8.07 5.19
CA VAL A 4 13.55 -7.57 5.79
C VAL A 4 13.05 -8.53 6.87
N SER A 5 13.24 -9.82 6.72
CA SER A 5 12.68 -10.85 7.60
C SER A 5 13.57 -11.17 8.82
N THR A 6 14.86 -10.85 8.76
CA THR A 6 15.83 -11.17 9.81
C THR A 6 16.07 -10.06 10.82
N VAL A 7 15.43 -8.90 10.64
CA VAL A 7 15.64 -7.73 11.51
C VAL A 7 15.01 -7.96 12.88
N ARG A 8 15.81 -7.76 13.92
CA ARG A 8 15.37 -7.81 15.31
C ARG A 8 15.43 -6.40 15.91
N TYR A 9 14.51 -6.11 16.79
CA TYR A 9 14.39 -4.83 17.47
C TYR A 9 14.49 -5.02 18.98
N ALA A 10 15.01 -4.00 19.65
CA ALA A 10 14.92 -3.84 21.09
C ALA A 10 14.51 -2.40 21.39
N ILE A 11 13.73 -2.19 22.44
CA ILE A 11 13.32 -0.87 22.92
C ILE A 11 14.20 -0.50 24.09
N ILE A 12 14.72 0.72 24.07
CA ILE A 12 15.48 1.26 25.20
C ILE A 12 14.51 1.97 26.16
N ILE A 13 14.41 1.47 27.38
CA ILE A 13 13.57 2.04 28.44
C ILE A 13 14.49 2.39 29.62
N ASN A 14 14.53 3.65 30.00
CA ASN A 14 15.39 4.15 31.10
C ASN A 14 16.87 3.72 30.96
N GLY A 15 17.40 3.69 29.72
CA GLY A 15 18.78 3.31 29.45
C GLY A 15 19.05 1.80 29.38
N PHE A 16 18.05 0.95 29.57
CA PHE A 16 18.14 -0.50 29.45
C PHE A 16 17.44 -1.01 28.20
N ALA A 17 18.09 -1.89 27.45
CA ALA A 17 17.48 -2.51 26.28
C ALA A 17 16.52 -3.63 26.71
N SER A 18 15.33 -3.66 26.10
CA SER A 18 14.39 -4.77 26.24
C SER A 18 14.94 -6.05 25.57
N ASN A 19 14.27 -7.17 25.77
CA ASN A 19 14.52 -8.36 25.00
C ASN A 19 14.29 -8.10 23.49
N PHE A 20 15.06 -8.79 22.64
CA PHE A 20 14.88 -8.68 21.19
C PHE A 20 13.56 -9.28 20.75
N PHE A 21 12.89 -8.59 19.85
CA PHE A 21 11.68 -9.08 19.17
C PHE A 21 11.78 -8.87 17.67
N VAL A 22 11.05 -9.67 16.91
CA VAL A 22 10.97 -9.58 15.45
C VAL A 22 9.72 -8.80 15.07
N ALA A 23 9.86 -7.85 14.14
CA ALA A 23 8.71 -7.14 13.62
C ALA A 23 7.83 -8.09 12.78
N GLY A 24 6.55 -8.16 13.10
CA GLY A 24 5.58 -8.97 12.35
C GLY A 24 5.05 -8.29 11.09
N ARG A 25 5.17 -6.96 10.98
CA ARG A 25 4.60 -6.14 9.88
C ARG A 25 5.43 -4.90 9.63
N GLY A 26 5.26 -4.35 8.42
CA GLY A 26 5.84 -3.07 8.01
C GLY A 26 7.30 -3.15 7.62
N LEU A 27 7.85 -2.00 7.32
CA LEU A 27 9.26 -1.81 6.96
C LEU A 27 9.96 -1.01 8.05
N ARG A 28 11.27 -1.24 8.18
CA ARG A 28 12.10 -0.49 9.13
C ARG A 28 12.15 0.99 8.76
N GLN A 29 11.79 1.86 9.67
CA GLN A 29 11.99 3.30 9.52
C GLN A 29 13.48 3.65 9.61
N GLY A 30 13.91 4.64 8.81
CA GLY A 30 15.29 5.07 8.76
C GLY A 30 16.26 4.14 7.98
N CYS A 31 15.74 3.10 7.32
CA CYS A 31 16.52 2.26 6.42
C CYS A 31 16.42 2.80 5.00
N SER A 32 17.54 2.96 4.31
CA SER A 32 17.57 3.45 2.91
C SER A 32 16.85 2.53 1.92
N LEU A 33 16.74 1.24 2.23
CA LEU A 33 16.06 0.25 1.41
C LEU A 33 14.53 0.31 1.54
N SER A 34 14.02 0.73 2.69
CA SER A 34 12.57 0.73 2.97
C SER A 34 11.76 1.61 1.99
N PRO A 35 12.16 2.84 1.65
CA PRO A 35 11.45 3.64 0.65
C PRO A 35 11.42 2.99 -0.74
N LEU A 36 12.51 2.34 -1.16
CA LEU A 36 12.56 1.64 -2.45
C LEU A 36 11.60 0.46 -2.49
N LEU A 37 11.53 -0.32 -1.41
CA LEU A 37 10.58 -1.43 -1.28
C LEU A 37 9.13 -0.94 -1.28
N LEU A 38 8.86 0.18 -0.60
CA LEU A 38 7.53 0.80 -0.60
C LEU A 38 7.12 1.23 -2.01
N ILE A 39 7.99 1.87 -2.77
CA ILE A 39 7.73 2.26 -4.16
C ILE A 39 7.40 1.05 -5.03
N LEU A 40 8.15 -0.04 -4.90
CA LEU A 40 7.87 -1.29 -5.65
C LEU A 40 6.51 -1.88 -5.31
N VAL A 41 6.15 -1.88 -4.02
CA VAL A 41 4.84 -2.36 -3.56
C VAL A 41 3.71 -1.47 -4.10
N MET A 42 3.87 -0.15 -4.07
CA MET A 42 2.89 0.81 -4.58
C MET A 42 2.75 0.75 -6.11
N ASP A 43 3.83 0.50 -6.83
CA ASP A 43 3.77 0.25 -8.28
C ASP A 43 2.96 -1.00 -8.60
N GLY A 44 3.14 -2.08 -7.84
CA GLY A 44 2.31 -3.29 -7.93
C GLY A 44 0.81 -3.01 -7.68
N LEU A 45 0.47 -2.13 -6.74
CA LEU A 45 -0.91 -1.69 -6.51
C LEU A 45 -1.44 -0.88 -7.72
N SER A 46 -0.65 0.04 -8.24
CA SER A 46 -0.98 0.83 -9.43
C SER A 46 -1.32 -0.06 -10.63
N LEU A 47 -0.52 -1.09 -10.88
CA LEU A 47 -0.78 -2.07 -11.95
C LEU A 47 -2.09 -2.83 -11.73
N LYS A 48 -2.41 -3.22 -10.50
CA LYS A 48 -3.68 -3.86 -10.17
C LYS A 48 -4.88 -2.94 -10.39
N ILE A 49 -4.78 -1.67 -9.99
CA ILE A 49 -5.83 -0.67 -10.23
C ILE A 49 -6.06 -0.49 -11.73
N ARG A 50 -5.00 -0.34 -12.53
CA ARG A 50 -5.10 -0.25 -14.00
C ARG A 50 -5.75 -1.48 -14.62
N LYS A 51 -5.45 -2.67 -14.12
CA LYS A 51 -6.09 -3.90 -14.58
C LYS A 51 -7.59 -3.92 -14.28
N VAL A 52 -8.02 -3.44 -13.12
CA VAL A 52 -9.45 -3.34 -12.77
C VAL A 52 -10.14 -2.29 -13.64
N MET A 53 -9.47 -1.19 -13.98
CA MET A 53 -9.99 -0.21 -14.93
C MET A 53 -10.18 -0.81 -16.34
N SER A 54 -9.25 -1.60 -16.84
CA SER A 54 -9.35 -2.23 -18.16
C SER A 54 -10.51 -3.23 -18.25
N THR A 55 -10.97 -3.78 -17.13
CA THR A 55 -12.14 -4.68 -17.07
C THR A 55 -13.47 -3.95 -16.86
N SER A 56 -13.50 -2.61 -16.99
CA SER A 56 -14.68 -1.75 -16.80
C SER A 56 -15.32 -1.85 -15.40
N LYS A 57 -14.62 -2.43 -14.43
CA LYS A 57 -15.09 -2.53 -13.04
C LYS A 57 -14.88 -1.23 -12.25
N PHE A 58 -14.05 -0.34 -12.76
CA PHE A 58 -13.78 0.96 -12.18
C PHE A 58 -13.54 1.99 -13.29
N GLU A 59 -14.22 3.12 -13.24
CA GLU A 59 -14.04 4.24 -14.16
C GLU A 59 -13.31 5.36 -13.45
N ALA A 60 -12.13 5.70 -13.96
CA ALA A 60 -11.33 6.80 -13.44
C ALA A 60 -11.97 8.17 -13.72
N LEU A 61 -11.62 9.15 -12.91
CA LEU A 61 -12.09 10.52 -13.08
C LEU A 61 -11.46 11.15 -14.33
N LYS A 62 -12.29 11.57 -15.26
CA LYS A 62 -11.90 12.36 -16.41
C LYS A 62 -11.81 13.83 -16.03
N ILE A 63 -10.60 14.39 -16.01
CA ILE A 63 -10.37 15.81 -15.77
C ILE A 63 -10.46 16.60 -17.08
N SER A 64 -10.02 16.03 -18.18
CA SER A 64 -10.01 16.61 -19.51
C SER A 64 -10.21 15.52 -20.57
N SER A 65 -10.43 15.93 -21.81
CA SER A 65 -10.51 14.99 -22.95
C SER A 65 -9.28 14.09 -23.10
N ARG A 66 -8.12 14.54 -22.58
CA ARG A 66 -6.84 13.81 -22.68
C ARG A 66 -6.30 13.30 -21.35
N VAL A 67 -6.87 13.74 -20.21
CA VAL A 67 -6.35 13.44 -18.87
C VAL A 67 -7.38 12.71 -18.05
N THR A 68 -6.99 11.51 -17.61
CA THR A 68 -7.80 10.67 -16.73
C THR A 68 -6.97 10.31 -15.51
N VAL A 69 -7.50 10.52 -14.31
CA VAL A 69 -6.82 10.21 -13.05
C VAL A 69 -7.63 9.17 -12.28
N SER A 70 -6.97 8.09 -11.90
CA SER A 70 -7.59 6.98 -11.16
C SER A 70 -7.14 6.93 -9.71
N HIS A 71 -5.88 7.25 -9.46
CA HIS A 71 -5.30 7.16 -8.14
C HIS A 71 -4.11 8.12 -8.01
N SER A 72 -3.81 8.48 -6.78
CA SER A 72 -2.61 9.22 -6.39
C SER A 72 -2.07 8.63 -5.12
N PHE A 73 -0.76 8.53 -5.03
CA PHE A 73 -0.05 8.07 -3.84
C PHE A 73 0.75 9.23 -3.25
N PHE A 74 0.62 9.39 -1.95
CA PHE A 74 1.42 10.36 -1.21
C PHE A 74 1.91 9.71 0.08
N VAL A 75 3.16 9.31 0.09
CA VAL A 75 3.80 8.55 1.19
C VAL A 75 2.97 7.30 1.55
N ASP A 76 2.23 7.36 2.65
CA ASP A 76 1.39 6.25 3.15
C ASP A 76 -0.08 6.35 2.69
N ASP A 77 -0.47 7.51 2.14
CA ASP A 77 -1.84 7.77 1.74
C ASP A 77 -2.11 7.36 0.29
N ILE A 78 -3.26 6.75 0.09
CA ILE A 78 -3.76 6.35 -1.23
C ILE A 78 -5.07 7.07 -1.48
N LEU A 79 -5.10 7.93 -2.50
CA LEU A 79 -6.30 8.59 -2.96
C LEU A 79 -6.79 7.92 -4.24
N LEU A 80 -8.02 7.42 -4.22
CA LEU A 80 -8.68 6.82 -5.38
C LEU A 80 -9.74 7.78 -5.92
N MET A 81 -9.74 8.01 -7.22
CA MET A 81 -10.62 8.96 -7.89
C MET A 81 -11.36 8.30 -9.03
N GLY A 82 -12.69 8.36 -9.00
CA GLY A 82 -13.48 7.78 -10.09
C GLY A 82 -14.99 7.83 -9.85
N MET A 83 -15.74 7.39 -10.86
CA MET A 83 -17.18 7.22 -10.78
C MET A 83 -17.52 5.93 -10.05
N VAL A 84 -18.15 6.05 -8.88
CA VAL A 84 -18.38 4.92 -7.97
C VAL A 84 -19.85 4.53 -7.96
N ASN A 85 -20.12 3.29 -8.36
CA ASN A 85 -21.37 2.56 -8.05
C ASN A 85 -21.08 1.60 -6.89
N MET A 86 -22.12 1.16 -6.17
CA MET A 86 -21.98 0.19 -5.07
C MET A 86 -21.17 -1.06 -5.48
N ILE A 87 -21.42 -1.61 -6.66
CA ILE A 87 -20.73 -2.80 -7.18
C ILE A 87 -19.25 -2.49 -7.47
N LYS A 88 -18.97 -1.33 -8.05
CA LYS A 88 -17.61 -0.88 -8.35
C LYS A 88 -16.82 -0.59 -7.07
N TRP A 89 -17.48 -0.03 -6.05
CA TRP A 89 -16.91 0.21 -4.74
C TRP A 89 -16.50 -1.10 -4.05
N LEU A 90 -17.38 -2.09 -4.05
CA LEU A 90 -17.09 -3.42 -3.48
C LEU A 90 -15.89 -4.09 -4.16
N SER A 91 -15.82 -4.01 -5.48
CA SER A 91 -14.69 -4.56 -6.25
C SER A 91 -13.37 -3.88 -5.91
N LEU A 92 -13.38 -2.57 -5.74
CA LEU A 92 -12.20 -1.78 -5.39
C LEU A 92 -11.76 -2.02 -3.95
N SER A 93 -12.71 -2.03 -3.02
CA SER A 93 -12.47 -2.34 -1.61
C SER A 93 -11.88 -3.75 -1.44
N LEU A 94 -12.41 -4.72 -2.15
CA LEU A 94 -11.89 -6.09 -2.14
C LEU A 94 -10.46 -6.16 -2.71
N LEU A 95 -10.17 -5.40 -3.78
CA LEU A 95 -8.83 -5.32 -4.35
C LEU A 95 -7.82 -4.79 -3.33
N ILE A 96 -8.15 -3.67 -2.66
CA ILE A 96 -7.28 -3.05 -1.66
C ILE A 96 -7.09 -3.98 -0.46
N LYS A 97 -8.16 -4.60 0.01
CA LYS A 97 -8.11 -5.57 1.12
C LYS A 97 -7.21 -6.76 0.79
N ASN A 98 -7.37 -7.35 -0.38
CA ASN A 98 -6.54 -8.46 -0.84
C ASN A 98 -5.08 -8.05 -1.03
N PHE A 99 -4.83 -6.82 -1.49
CA PHE A 99 -3.49 -6.27 -1.60
C PHE A 99 -2.87 -6.05 -0.21
N GLY A 100 -3.61 -5.49 0.74
CA GLY A 100 -3.17 -5.32 2.13
C GLY A 100 -2.80 -6.64 2.79
N VAL A 101 -3.61 -7.69 2.60
CA VAL A 101 -3.30 -9.03 3.10
C VAL A 101 -2.04 -9.60 2.45
N ALA A 102 -1.90 -9.47 1.13
CA ALA A 102 -0.75 -9.98 0.39
C ALA A 102 0.57 -9.29 0.76
N THR A 103 0.51 -8.00 1.05
CA THR A 103 1.68 -7.19 1.42
C THR A 103 1.87 -7.06 2.94
N ARG A 104 0.93 -7.56 3.72
CA ARG A 104 0.86 -7.38 5.17
C ARG A 104 0.82 -5.90 5.61
N LEU A 105 0.35 -5.02 4.74
CA LEU A 105 0.07 -3.64 5.08
C LEU A 105 -1.25 -3.56 5.85
N VAL A 106 -1.33 -2.67 6.82
CA VAL A 106 -2.57 -2.39 7.56
C VAL A 106 -3.39 -1.39 6.76
N GLN A 107 -4.64 -1.73 6.50
CA GLN A 107 -5.61 -0.80 5.95
C GLN A 107 -6.18 0.02 7.11
N ASN A 108 -6.10 1.34 7.03
CA ASN A 108 -6.87 2.24 7.89
C ASN A 108 -8.29 2.32 7.32
N GLU A 109 -9.25 1.93 8.11
CA GLU A 109 -10.68 2.07 7.82
C GLU A 109 -11.15 3.51 8.04
#